data_ca37fff9053c4ba52e304229f3fc0316
#
_entry.id   ca37fff9053c4ba52e304229f3fc0316
#
_cell.length_a   1.000
_cell.length_b   1.000
_cell.length_c   1.000
_cell.angle_alpha   90.00
_cell.angle_beta   90.00
_cell.angle_gamma   90.00
#
_symmetry.space_group_name_H-M   'P 1'
#
loop_
_entity.id
_entity.type
_entity.pdbx_description
1 polymer ?
#
loop_
_entity_poly.entity_id
_entity_poly.type
_entity_poly.pdbx_seq_one_letter_code
_entity_poly.pdbx_strand_id
1 'polypeptide(L)'
;MIHNTHKGLMGMKRTHASDAWRVAAFLALSGGFQDAYSFLARGQVFANAQTGNIVLFGTKVFALDIAGAIHYLLPVTAFMLGVLAAFFLRRRSVTLHWRQEVLIVEVVLLFVVGFIPSGFDFAANAIVSFTCAMQVQAFRKIHGNVYSSTMCIGNLRSFAEWGGRALSGGGRRAWLRAERYLGIIALFALGATLGSLAVPKLGIRAIWCSCVLLVVSFALMFEKRELEQESKTE
;
A
#
# COMPACT_ATOMS: atom_id res chain seq x y z
N MET A 1 -5.43 -17.37 41.34
CA MET A 1 -6.29 -17.10 40.18
C MET A 1 -5.85 -15.93 39.26
N ILE A 2 -4.87 -15.11 39.64
CA ILE A 2 -4.43 -13.90 38.91
C ILE A 2 -3.36 -14.17 37.81
N HIS A 3 -2.73 -15.36 37.86
CA HIS A 3 -1.61 -15.67 36.95
C HIS A 3 -2.02 -16.16 35.56
N ASN A 4 -3.28 -16.57 35.37
CA ASN A 4 -3.78 -17.10 34.08
C ASN A 4 -4.33 -15.99 33.14
N THR A 5 -4.79 -14.87 33.66
CA THR A 5 -5.30 -13.75 32.89
C THR A 5 -4.20 -12.99 32.10
N HIS A 6 -2.98 -12.92 32.65
CA HIS A 6 -1.86 -12.28 31.97
C HIS A 6 -1.33 -13.06 30.76
N LYS A 7 -1.38 -14.40 30.78
CA LYS A 7 -0.98 -15.23 29.64
C LYS A 7 -1.99 -15.14 28.47
N GLY A 8 -3.29 -15.10 28.77
CA GLY A 8 -4.34 -14.94 27.77
C GLY A 8 -4.27 -13.58 27.06
N LEU A 9 -4.10 -12.49 27.81
CA LEU A 9 -3.95 -11.13 27.26
C LEU A 9 -2.66 -10.94 26.43
N MET A 10 -1.58 -11.62 26.81
CA MET A 10 -0.32 -11.60 26.05
C MET A 10 -0.39 -12.41 24.76
N GLY A 11 -1.14 -13.52 24.76
CA GLY A 11 -1.43 -14.35 23.58
C GLY A 11 -2.30 -13.58 22.57
N MET A 12 -3.40 -12.97 23.01
CA MET A 12 -4.29 -12.14 22.17
C MET A 12 -3.56 -10.94 21.55
N LYS A 13 -2.72 -10.22 22.31
CA LYS A 13 -1.91 -9.12 21.75
C LYS A 13 -0.90 -9.59 20.69
N ARG A 14 -0.39 -10.81 20.77
CA ARG A 14 0.56 -11.37 19.79
C ARG A 14 -0.12 -11.77 18.48
N THR A 15 -1.28 -12.41 18.54
CA THR A 15 -2.06 -12.77 17.34
C THR A 15 -2.49 -11.53 16.57
N HIS A 16 -3.06 -10.52 17.23
CA HIS A 16 -3.44 -9.24 16.61
C HIS A 16 -2.27 -8.50 15.95
N ALA A 17 -1.04 -8.65 16.46
CA ALA A 17 0.14 -8.03 15.85
C ALA A 17 0.60 -8.76 14.58
N SER A 18 0.51 -10.10 14.55
CA SER A 18 0.90 -10.90 13.39
C SER A 18 -0.03 -10.67 12.20
N ASP A 19 -1.34 -10.56 12.43
CA ASP A 19 -2.32 -10.45 11.35
C ASP A 19 -2.30 -9.09 10.69
N ALA A 20 -2.12 -8.02 11.45
CA ALA A 20 -1.91 -6.69 10.87
C ALA A 20 -0.62 -6.60 10.05
N TRP A 21 0.42 -7.38 10.40
CA TRP A 21 1.64 -7.48 9.64
C TRP A 21 1.43 -8.23 8.31
N ARG A 22 0.64 -9.32 8.31
CA ARG A 22 0.28 -10.04 7.08
C ARG A 22 -0.47 -9.14 6.09
N VAL A 23 -1.49 -8.42 6.56
CA VAL A 23 -2.19 -7.42 5.74
C VAL A 23 -1.22 -6.42 5.14
N ALA A 24 -0.31 -5.85 5.96
CA ALA A 24 0.71 -4.92 5.51
C ALA A 24 1.64 -5.52 4.45
N ALA A 25 2.02 -6.78 4.61
CA ALA A 25 2.88 -7.49 3.68
C ALA A 25 2.26 -7.58 2.28
N PHE A 26 0.99 -7.99 2.19
CA PHE A 26 0.28 -8.07 0.92
C PHE A 26 0.04 -6.69 0.30
N LEU A 27 -0.25 -5.67 1.12
CA LEU A 27 -0.38 -4.29 0.63
C LEU A 27 0.94 -3.75 0.08
N ALA A 28 2.08 -4.03 0.74
CA ALA A 28 3.39 -3.61 0.25
C ALA A 28 3.77 -4.33 -1.05
N LEU A 29 3.50 -5.63 -1.12
CA LEU A 29 3.70 -6.44 -2.31
C LEU A 29 2.88 -5.90 -3.50
N SER A 30 1.59 -5.61 -3.26
CA SER A 30 0.68 -5.02 -4.24
C SER A 30 1.17 -3.63 -4.68
N GLY A 31 1.60 -2.78 -3.75
CA GLY A 31 2.11 -1.44 -4.06
C GLY A 31 3.35 -1.46 -4.97
N GLY A 32 4.32 -2.34 -4.68
CA GLY A 32 5.49 -2.52 -5.54
C GLY A 32 5.12 -3.06 -6.92
N PHE A 33 4.19 -4.01 -6.97
CA PHE A 33 3.67 -4.54 -8.24
C PHE A 33 3.01 -3.45 -9.09
N GLN A 34 2.16 -2.60 -8.48
CA GLN A 34 1.48 -1.50 -9.15
C GLN A 34 2.45 -0.45 -9.71
N ASP A 35 3.53 -0.14 -8.98
CA ASP A 35 4.57 0.78 -9.48
C ASP A 35 5.32 0.20 -10.68
N ALA A 36 5.70 -1.08 -10.62
CA ALA A 36 6.33 -1.75 -11.76
C ALA A 36 5.39 -1.84 -12.96
N TYR A 37 4.11 -2.16 -12.73
CA TYR A 37 3.09 -2.20 -13.77
C TYR A 37 2.90 -0.84 -14.45
N SER A 38 2.68 0.23 -13.69
CA SER A 38 2.45 1.56 -14.24
C SER A 38 3.69 2.07 -15.01
N PHE A 39 4.88 1.78 -14.50
CA PHE A 39 6.12 2.16 -15.15
C PHE A 39 6.36 1.40 -16.45
N LEU A 40 6.16 0.08 -16.47
CA LEU A 40 6.49 -0.78 -17.62
C LEU A 40 5.39 -0.85 -18.68
N ALA A 41 4.11 -0.82 -18.26
CA ALA A 41 2.97 -1.05 -19.13
C ALA A 41 2.15 0.22 -19.45
N ARG A 42 2.38 1.33 -18.73
CA ARG A 42 1.52 2.52 -18.78
C ARG A 42 2.28 3.85 -18.95
N GLY A 43 3.38 3.82 -19.71
CA GLY A 43 4.06 5.05 -20.12
C GLY A 43 4.98 5.66 -19.07
N GLN A 44 5.68 4.84 -18.29
CA GLN A 44 6.75 5.24 -17.36
C GLN A 44 6.32 6.20 -16.25
N VAL A 45 5.11 6.01 -15.75
CA VAL A 45 4.56 6.75 -14.60
C VAL A 45 4.67 5.88 -13.33
N PHE A 46 4.99 6.50 -12.20
CA PHE A 46 4.94 5.82 -10.89
C PHE A 46 3.58 6.04 -10.21
N ALA A 47 2.87 4.97 -9.90
CA ALA A 47 1.57 5.06 -9.23
C ALA A 47 1.67 5.61 -7.81
N ASN A 48 2.72 5.20 -7.06
CA ASN A 48 2.95 5.59 -5.66
C ASN A 48 4.03 6.66 -5.49
N ALA A 49 5.06 6.70 -6.36
CA ALA A 49 6.21 7.58 -6.20
C ALA A 49 5.96 8.95 -6.86
N GLN A 50 5.03 9.73 -6.32
CA GLN A 50 4.62 11.02 -6.87
C GLN A 50 5.76 12.04 -6.98
N THR A 51 6.80 11.94 -6.15
CA THR A 51 8.00 12.78 -6.30
C THR A 51 8.65 12.60 -7.66
N GLY A 52 8.73 11.37 -8.19
CA GLY A 52 9.23 11.10 -9.54
C GLY A 52 8.36 11.77 -10.60
N ASN A 53 7.04 11.65 -10.49
CA ASN A 53 6.10 12.28 -11.42
C ASN A 53 6.21 13.82 -11.40
N ILE A 54 6.42 14.43 -10.23
CA ILE A 54 6.62 15.89 -10.11
C ILE A 54 7.91 16.33 -10.81
N VAL A 55 9.01 15.56 -10.65
CA VAL A 55 10.28 15.85 -11.34
C VAL A 55 10.10 15.75 -12.85
N LEU A 56 9.47 14.67 -13.33
CA LEU A 56 9.22 14.45 -14.75
C LEU A 56 8.27 15.50 -15.33
N PHE A 57 7.25 15.93 -14.58
CA PHE A 57 6.40 17.07 -14.93
C PHE A 57 7.24 18.34 -15.14
N GLY A 58 8.13 18.69 -14.19
CA GLY A 58 8.98 19.88 -14.30
C GLY A 58 9.89 19.84 -15.53
N THR A 59 10.48 18.67 -15.86
CA THR A 59 11.32 18.51 -17.04
C THR A 59 10.53 18.70 -18.34
N LYS A 60 9.27 18.23 -18.39
CA LYS A 60 8.39 18.39 -19.56
C LYS A 60 7.91 19.83 -19.73
N VAL A 61 7.62 20.53 -18.62
CA VAL A 61 7.30 21.97 -18.65
C VAL A 61 8.46 22.77 -19.21
N PHE A 62 9.70 22.50 -18.75
CA PHE A 62 10.89 23.16 -19.27
C PHE A 62 11.11 22.92 -20.76
N ALA A 63 10.81 21.69 -21.22
CA ALA A 63 10.91 21.32 -22.63
C ALA A 63 9.74 21.83 -23.51
N LEU A 64 8.78 22.58 -22.94
CA LEU A 64 7.54 23.05 -23.58
C LEU A 64 6.68 21.90 -24.14
N ASP A 65 6.85 20.69 -23.62
CA ASP A 65 6.06 19.49 -23.95
C ASP A 65 4.81 19.45 -23.06
N ILE A 66 3.76 20.15 -23.47
CA ILE A 66 2.52 20.27 -22.71
C ILE A 66 1.82 18.91 -22.53
N ALA A 67 1.82 18.08 -23.58
CA ALA A 67 1.22 16.73 -23.49
C ALA A 67 1.95 15.84 -22.50
N GLY A 68 3.27 15.83 -22.53
CA GLY A 68 4.10 15.13 -21.56
C GLY A 68 3.95 15.70 -20.15
N ALA A 69 3.81 17.00 -19.99
CA ALA A 69 3.56 17.62 -18.69
C ALA A 69 2.22 17.15 -18.10
N ILE A 70 1.14 17.14 -18.86
CA ILE A 70 -0.18 16.65 -18.44
C ILE A 70 -0.10 15.16 -18.08
N HIS A 71 0.64 14.35 -18.82
CA HIS A 71 0.83 12.94 -18.58
C HIS A 71 1.35 12.63 -17.15
N TYR A 72 2.29 13.44 -16.64
CA TYR A 72 2.82 13.30 -15.29
C TYR A 72 2.05 14.07 -14.21
N LEU A 73 1.37 15.16 -14.56
CA LEU A 73 0.55 15.92 -13.61
C LEU A 73 -0.74 15.19 -13.23
N LEU A 74 -1.34 14.45 -14.16
CA LEU A 74 -2.62 13.79 -13.93
C LEU A 74 -2.56 12.72 -12.82
N PRO A 75 -1.55 11.83 -12.73
CA PRO A 75 -1.39 10.92 -11.60
C PRO A 75 -1.21 11.64 -10.26
N VAL A 76 -0.51 12.78 -10.22
CA VAL A 76 -0.33 13.59 -9.01
C VAL A 76 -1.67 14.16 -8.53
N THR A 77 -2.46 14.73 -9.43
CA THR A 77 -3.80 15.25 -9.08
C THR A 77 -4.75 14.14 -8.69
N ALA A 78 -4.74 13.00 -9.38
CA ALA A 78 -5.52 11.83 -9.03
C ALA A 78 -5.15 11.28 -7.64
N PHE A 79 -3.87 11.26 -7.30
CA PHE A 79 -3.40 10.89 -5.97
C PHE A 79 -3.98 11.81 -4.88
N MET A 80 -3.93 13.13 -5.08
CA MET A 80 -4.53 14.09 -4.14
C MET A 80 -6.04 13.83 -3.96
N LEU A 81 -6.76 13.59 -5.05
CA LEU A 81 -8.19 13.26 -5.01
C LEU A 81 -8.45 11.94 -4.29
N GLY A 82 -7.60 10.93 -4.44
CA GLY A 82 -7.68 9.67 -3.72
C GLY A 82 -7.52 9.84 -2.20
N VAL A 83 -6.57 10.68 -1.75
CA VAL A 83 -6.44 11.03 -0.32
C VAL A 83 -7.71 11.70 0.20
N LEU A 84 -8.27 12.67 -0.55
CA LEU A 84 -9.50 13.36 -0.19
C LEU A 84 -10.69 12.39 -0.13
N ALA A 85 -10.84 11.51 -1.12
CA ALA A 85 -11.90 10.50 -1.15
C ALA A 85 -11.84 9.59 0.08
N ALA A 86 -10.66 9.07 0.42
CA ALA A 86 -10.47 8.25 1.62
C ALA A 86 -10.74 9.02 2.92
N PHE A 87 -10.42 10.32 2.97
CA PHE A 87 -10.71 11.18 4.10
C PHE A 87 -12.23 11.34 4.31
N PHE A 88 -12.99 11.58 3.25
CA PHE A 88 -14.45 11.70 3.33
C PHE A 88 -15.12 10.36 3.61
N LEU A 89 -14.65 9.28 3.01
CA LEU A 89 -15.14 7.92 3.29
C LEU A 89 -14.99 7.58 4.77
N ARG A 90 -13.84 7.86 5.37
CA ARG A 90 -13.59 7.68 6.81
C ARG A 90 -14.55 8.49 7.69
N ARG A 91 -14.97 9.69 7.27
CA ARG A 91 -15.91 10.53 8.03
C ARG A 91 -17.34 10.02 7.98
N ARG A 92 -17.74 9.41 6.87
CA ARG A 92 -19.08 8.82 6.70
C ARG A 92 -19.22 7.49 7.43
N SER A 93 -18.17 6.72 7.48
CA SER A 93 -18.17 5.39 8.08
C SER A 93 -18.05 5.51 9.58
N VAL A 94 -19.15 5.28 10.29
CA VAL A 94 -19.21 5.25 11.77
C VAL A 94 -18.59 3.93 12.32
N THR A 95 -18.29 2.98 11.44
CA THR A 95 -17.84 1.63 11.79
C THR A 95 -16.39 1.39 11.32
N LEU A 96 -15.73 0.38 11.92
CA LEU A 96 -14.38 -0.08 11.55
C LEU A 96 -14.24 -0.55 10.08
N HIS A 97 -15.31 -0.55 9.31
CA HIS A 97 -15.39 -1.15 7.97
C HIS A 97 -14.79 -0.30 6.84
N TRP A 98 -14.58 1.00 7.05
CA TRP A 98 -14.13 1.91 5.99
C TRP A 98 -12.82 1.48 5.28
N ARG A 99 -11.92 0.77 5.98
CA ARG A 99 -10.69 0.23 5.38
C ARG A 99 -10.98 -0.91 4.40
N GLN A 100 -11.98 -1.73 4.70
CA GLN A 100 -12.43 -2.80 3.82
C GLN A 100 -13.14 -2.22 2.60
N GLU A 101 -13.94 -1.16 2.78
CA GLU A 101 -14.57 -0.42 1.68
C GLU A 101 -13.51 0.15 0.73
N VAL A 102 -12.41 0.72 1.26
CA VAL A 102 -11.28 1.20 0.45
C VAL A 102 -10.69 0.07 -0.37
N LEU A 103 -10.43 -1.10 0.20
CA LEU A 103 -9.86 -2.23 -0.56
C LEU A 103 -10.83 -2.75 -1.62
N ILE A 104 -12.14 -2.78 -1.36
CA ILE A 104 -13.13 -3.17 -2.37
C ILE A 104 -13.10 -2.19 -3.54
N VAL A 105 -13.13 -0.88 -3.26
CA VAL A 105 -13.06 0.16 -4.29
C VAL A 105 -11.76 0.04 -5.10
N GLU A 106 -10.63 -0.19 -4.43
CA GLU A 106 -9.34 -0.39 -5.08
C GLU A 106 -9.37 -1.61 -6.00
N VAL A 107 -9.81 -2.78 -5.53
CA VAL A 107 -9.90 -4.01 -6.34
C VAL A 107 -10.79 -3.80 -7.56
N VAL A 108 -11.96 -3.19 -7.39
CA VAL A 108 -12.89 -2.93 -8.51
C VAL A 108 -12.27 -1.99 -9.54
N LEU A 109 -11.66 -0.89 -9.10
CA LEU A 109 -11.06 0.08 -10.02
C LEU A 109 -9.83 -0.50 -10.73
N LEU A 110 -8.97 -1.25 -10.03
CA LEU A 110 -7.83 -1.92 -10.66
C LEU A 110 -8.26 -3.03 -11.62
N PHE A 111 -9.36 -3.72 -11.32
CA PHE A 111 -9.93 -4.70 -12.25
C PHE A 111 -10.36 -4.04 -13.56
N VAL A 112 -11.03 -2.86 -13.48
CA VAL A 112 -11.40 -2.05 -14.64
C VAL A 112 -10.16 -1.58 -15.41
N VAL A 113 -9.07 -1.19 -14.74
CA VAL A 113 -7.81 -0.78 -15.38
C VAL A 113 -7.27 -1.84 -16.32
N GLY A 114 -7.45 -3.13 -16.01
CA GLY A 114 -7.01 -4.24 -16.87
C GLY A 114 -7.71 -4.32 -18.22
N PHE A 115 -8.83 -3.63 -18.40
CA PHE A 115 -9.57 -3.53 -19.68
C PHE A 115 -9.26 -2.24 -20.45
N ILE A 116 -8.62 -1.24 -19.85
CA ILE A 116 -8.29 0.03 -20.51
C ILE A 116 -7.20 -0.22 -21.56
N PRO A 117 -7.46 0.00 -22.86
CA PRO A 117 -6.49 -0.29 -23.89
C PRO A 117 -5.27 0.63 -23.82
N SER A 118 -4.14 0.14 -24.34
CA SER A 118 -2.94 0.95 -24.54
C SER A 118 -3.30 2.14 -25.46
N GLY A 119 -2.87 3.35 -25.09
CA GLY A 119 -3.31 4.60 -25.71
C GLY A 119 -4.18 5.46 -24.79
N PHE A 120 -4.84 4.84 -23.79
CA PHE A 120 -5.52 5.52 -22.69
C PHE A 120 -4.75 5.39 -21.37
N ASP A 121 -3.43 5.29 -21.44
CA ASP A 121 -2.56 5.06 -20.28
C ASP A 121 -2.67 6.17 -19.23
N PHE A 122 -2.98 7.41 -19.66
CA PHE A 122 -3.24 8.53 -18.76
C PHE A 122 -4.42 8.24 -17.80
N ALA A 123 -5.51 7.64 -18.31
CA ALA A 123 -6.67 7.29 -17.51
C ALA A 123 -6.36 6.11 -16.58
N ALA A 124 -5.65 5.08 -17.08
CA ALA A 124 -5.20 3.96 -16.28
C ALA A 124 -4.31 4.41 -15.12
N ASN A 125 -3.30 5.26 -15.39
CA ASN A 125 -2.40 5.81 -14.36
C ASN A 125 -3.12 6.67 -13.34
N ALA A 126 -4.09 7.48 -13.77
CA ALA A 126 -4.91 8.28 -12.85
C ALA A 126 -5.69 7.39 -11.87
N ILE A 127 -6.32 6.32 -12.37
CA ILE A 127 -7.06 5.38 -11.52
C ILE A 127 -6.12 4.65 -10.56
N VAL A 128 -4.98 4.14 -11.03
CA VAL A 128 -4.01 3.43 -10.17
C VAL A 128 -3.47 4.38 -9.10
N SER A 129 -3.10 5.61 -9.44
CA SER A 129 -2.62 6.59 -8.47
C SER A 129 -3.69 7.00 -7.46
N PHE A 130 -4.95 7.14 -7.90
CA PHE A 130 -6.09 7.42 -7.03
C PHE A 130 -6.31 6.31 -6.00
N THR A 131 -6.33 5.05 -6.43
CA THR A 131 -6.53 3.90 -5.54
C THR A 131 -5.36 3.70 -4.59
N CYS A 132 -4.12 3.84 -5.07
CA CYS A 132 -2.92 3.84 -4.21
C CYS A 132 -3.02 4.89 -3.10
N ALA A 133 -3.47 6.10 -3.42
CA ALA A 133 -3.65 7.16 -2.44
C ALA A 133 -4.70 6.83 -1.38
N MET A 134 -5.82 6.23 -1.79
CA MET A 134 -6.85 5.72 -0.87
C MET A 134 -6.25 4.67 0.08
N GLN A 135 -5.48 3.71 -0.44
CA GLN A 135 -4.80 2.69 0.35
C GLN A 135 -3.81 3.30 1.36
N VAL A 136 -2.96 4.23 0.92
CA VAL A 136 -2.01 4.94 1.80
C VAL A 136 -2.73 5.64 2.95
N GLN A 137 -3.83 6.32 2.67
CA GLN A 137 -4.60 7.03 3.68
C GLN A 137 -5.31 6.07 4.65
N ALA A 138 -5.83 4.94 4.15
CA ALA A 138 -6.53 3.94 4.95
C ALA A 138 -5.58 3.17 5.87
N PHE A 139 -4.39 2.83 5.39
CA PHE A 139 -3.43 1.97 6.07
C PHE A 139 -2.20 2.72 6.60
N ARG A 140 -2.36 4.00 6.94
CA ARG A 140 -1.29 4.88 7.42
C ARG A 140 -0.66 4.44 8.74
N LYS A 141 -1.39 3.72 9.59
CA LYS A 141 -0.93 3.25 10.91
C LYS A 141 -1.28 1.79 11.11
N ILE A 142 -0.30 0.99 11.52
CA ILE A 142 -0.47 -0.37 11.97
C ILE A 142 0.08 -0.47 13.40
N HIS A 143 -0.77 -0.83 14.37
CA HIS A 143 -0.44 -0.92 15.80
C HIS A 143 0.26 0.32 16.38
N GLY A 144 -0.20 1.50 16.00
CA GLY A 144 0.34 2.77 16.53
C GLY A 144 1.66 3.23 15.89
N ASN A 145 2.31 2.40 15.08
CA ASN A 145 3.48 2.81 14.31
C ASN A 145 3.03 3.43 12.98
N VAL A 146 3.61 4.57 12.63
CA VAL A 146 3.45 5.18 11.30
C VAL A 146 4.15 4.28 10.31
N TYR A 147 3.42 3.81 9.34
CA TYR A 147 3.86 2.86 8.35
C TYR A 147 3.29 3.27 7.00
N SER A 148 4.06 3.11 5.95
CA SER A 148 3.57 3.31 4.59
C SER A 148 3.68 2.01 3.81
N SER A 149 2.53 1.47 3.39
CA SER A 149 2.49 0.23 2.60
C SER A 149 3.14 0.40 1.22
N THR A 150 3.15 1.61 0.69
CA THR A 150 3.51 1.90 -0.70
C THR A 150 4.61 2.94 -0.87
N MET A 151 5.08 3.57 0.21
CA MET A 151 6.13 4.60 0.16
C MET A 151 7.42 4.12 0.83
N CYS A 152 8.43 3.79 0.03
CA CYS A 152 9.71 3.28 0.55
C CYS A 152 10.50 4.31 1.36
N ILE A 153 10.47 5.60 1.02
CA ILE A 153 11.28 6.65 1.69
C ILE A 153 10.98 6.74 3.20
N GLY A 154 9.71 6.74 3.59
CA GLY A 154 9.33 6.77 5.00
C GLY A 154 9.79 5.53 5.78
N ASN A 155 9.73 4.36 5.13
CA ASN A 155 10.17 3.11 5.70
C ASN A 155 11.71 3.03 5.79
N LEU A 156 12.45 3.52 4.78
CA LEU A 156 13.90 3.62 4.79
C LEU A 156 14.40 4.52 5.92
N ARG A 157 13.80 5.69 6.08
CA ARG A 157 14.11 6.58 7.20
C ARG A 157 13.88 5.89 8.54
N SER A 158 12.71 5.26 8.72
CA SER A 158 12.38 4.57 9.97
C SER A 158 13.30 3.39 10.23
N PHE A 159 13.68 2.64 9.19
CA PHE A 159 14.68 1.58 9.30
C PHE A 159 16.02 2.11 9.81
N ALA A 160 16.55 3.18 9.21
CA ALA A 160 17.81 3.80 9.61
C ALA A 160 17.76 4.34 11.05
N GLU A 161 16.68 5.03 11.43
CA GLU A 161 16.49 5.55 12.79
C GLU A 161 16.45 4.44 13.85
N TRP A 162 15.67 3.36 13.60
CA TRP A 162 15.57 2.23 14.54
C TRP A 162 16.84 1.38 14.54
N GLY A 163 17.51 1.23 13.40
CA GLY A 163 18.83 0.59 13.31
C GLY A 163 19.89 1.34 14.11
N GLY A 164 19.94 2.65 13.95
CA GLY A 164 20.84 3.51 14.75
C GLY A 164 20.60 3.39 16.25
N ARG A 165 19.31 3.40 16.68
CA ARG A 165 18.95 3.16 18.09
C ARG A 165 19.37 1.77 18.57
N ALA A 166 19.21 0.74 17.73
CA ALA A 166 19.62 -0.62 18.09
C ALA A 166 21.12 -0.74 18.30
N LEU A 167 21.92 -0.12 17.41
CA LEU A 167 23.38 -0.06 17.51
C LEU A 167 23.86 0.75 18.72
N SER A 168 23.09 1.75 19.15
CA SER A 168 23.39 2.59 20.32
C SER A 168 22.88 1.99 21.65
N GLY A 169 22.63 0.70 21.72
CA GLY A 169 22.21 0.04 22.96
C GLY A 169 20.71 -0.05 23.20
N GLY A 170 19.87 0.27 22.20
CA GLY A 170 18.38 0.23 22.29
C GLY A 170 17.77 -1.16 22.39
N GLY A 171 18.60 -2.20 22.43
CA GLY A 171 18.23 -3.58 22.70
C GLY A 171 17.33 -4.22 21.63
N ARG A 172 16.82 -5.41 21.94
CA ARG A 172 16.03 -6.26 21.03
C ARG A 172 14.79 -5.57 20.45
N ARG A 173 14.16 -4.65 21.20
CA ARG A 173 12.96 -3.94 20.69
C ARG A 173 13.28 -3.01 19.50
N ALA A 174 14.44 -2.38 19.53
CA ALA A 174 14.86 -1.50 18.42
C ALA A 174 15.18 -2.33 17.18
N TRP A 175 15.88 -3.45 17.32
CA TRP A 175 16.16 -4.39 16.23
C TRP A 175 14.88 -4.92 15.57
N LEU A 176 13.92 -5.42 16.35
CA LEU A 176 12.66 -5.92 15.83
C LEU A 176 11.85 -4.87 15.07
N ARG A 177 11.97 -3.58 15.42
CA ARG A 177 11.34 -2.51 14.68
C ARG A 177 12.07 -2.22 13.37
N ALA A 178 13.40 -2.17 13.38
CA ALA A 178 14.20 -2.00 12.17
C ALA A 178 13.91 -3.13 11.17
N GLU A 179 13.96 -4.40 11.61
CA GLU A 179 13.65 -5.57 10.78
C GLU A 179 12.26 -5.48 10.12
N ARG A 180 11.25 -4.98 10.83
CA ARG A 180 9.90 -4.81 10.26
C ARG A 180 9.89 -3.81 9.11
N TYR A 181 10.55 -2.66 9.26
CA TYR A 181 10.63 -1.67 8.18
C TYR A 181 11.42 -2.21 6.99
N LEU A 182 12.53 -2.92 7.23
CA LEU A 182 13.30 -3.58 6.17
C LEU A 182 12.46 -4.64 5.46
N GLY A 183 11.69 -5.45 6.20
CA GLY A 183 10.80 -6.46 5.64
C GLY A 183 9.76 -5.87 4.68
N ILE A 184 9.21 -4.70 5.00
CA ILE A 184 8.28 -4.01 4.10
C ILE A 184 8.95 -3.52 2.83
N ILE A 185 10.14 -2.94 2.96
CA ILE A 185 10.91 -2.49 1.79
C ILE A 185 11.23 -3.70 0.89
N ALA A 186 11.63 -4.81 1.50
CA ALA A 186 11.91 -6.06 0.77
C ALA A 186 10.65 -6.62 0.07
N LEU A 187 9.50 -6.58 0.73
CA LEU A 187 8.23 -7.01 0.14
C LEU A 187 7.79 -6.09 -1.00
N PHE A 188 7.96 -4.78 -0.86
CA PHE A 188 7.70 -3.85 -1.95
C PHE A 188 8.61 -4.12 -3.15
N ALA A 189 9.92 -4.31 -2.94
CA ALA A 189 10.86 -4.66 -3.99
C ALA A 189 10.53 -6.00 -4.65
N LEU A 190 10.12 -7.01 -3.86
CA LEU A 190 9.64 -8.29 -4.39
C LEU A 190 8.38 -8.10 -5.25
N GLY A 191 7.43 -7.27 -4.80
CA GLY A 191 6.25 -6.92 -5.58
C GLY A 191 6.61 -6.28 -6.93
N ALA A 192 7.55 -5.34 -6.94
CA ALA A 192 8.05 -4.72 -8.17
C ALA A 192 8.73 -5.76 -9.09
N THR A 193 9.51 -6.69 -8.53
CA THR A 193 10.12 -7.80 -9.30
C THR A 193 9.05 -8.68 -9.93
N LEU A 194 8.01 -9.07 -9.17
CA LEU A 194 6.90 -9.87 -9.69
C LEU A 194 6.11 -9.12 -10.78
N GLY A 195 5.90 -7.81 -10.62
CA GLY A 195 5.30 -6.96 -11.65
C GLY A 195 6.14 -6.93 -12.92
N SER A 196 7.46 -6.79 -12.77
CA SER A 196 8.40 -6.79 -13.90
C SER A 196 8.44 -8.13 -14.65
N LEU A 197 8.19 -9.23 -13.95
CA LEU A 197 8.08 -10.57 -14.56
C LEU A 197 6.71 -10.83 -15.22
N ALA A 198 5.64 -10.24 -14.67
CA ALA A 198 4.28 -10.45 -15.14
C ALA A 198 3.94 -9.58 -16.35
N VAL A 199 4.38 -8.32 -16.39
CA VAL A 199 4.04 -7.36 -17.44
C VAL A 199 4.43 -7.84 -18.84
N PRO A 200 5.63 -8.38 -19.12
CA PRO A 200 5.97 -8.89 -20.45
C PRO A 200 5.10 -10.05 -20.92
N LYS A 201 4.50 -10.80 -19.99
CA LYS A 201 3.69 -11.99 -20.30
C LYS A 201 2.20 -11.65 -20.42
N LEU A 202 1.69 -10.77 -19.57
CA LEU A 202 0.24 -10.48 -19.43
C LEU A 202 -0.13 -9.09 -19.96
N GLY A 203 0.85 -8.25 -20.32
CA GLY A 203 0.63 -6.88 -20.79
C GLY A 203 -0.17 -6.07 -19.79
N ILE A 204 -1.17 -5.35 -20.30
CA ILE A 204 -2.04 -4.49 -19.48
C ILE A 204 -2.89 -5.26 -18.45
N ARG A 205 -3.11 -6.55 -18.66
CA ARG A 205 -3.86 -7.43 -17.74
C ARG A 205 -3.06 -7.86 -16.52
N ALA A 206 -1.75 -7.62 -16.50
CA ALA A 206 -0.89 -7.92 -15.35
C ALA A 206 -1.41 -7.27 -14.05
N ILE A 207 -2.13 -6.15 -14.13
CA ILE A 207 -2.73 -5.46 -12.97
C ILE A 207 -3.66 -6.37 -12.15
N TRP A 208 -4.26 -7.40 -12.76
CA TRP A 208 -5.13 -8.33 -12.05
C TRP A 208 -4.38 -9.21 -11.02
N CYS A 209 -3.07 -9.39 -11.16
CA CYS A 209 -2.26 -10.03 -10.12
C CYS A 209 -2.25 -9.17 -8.84
N SER A 210 -2.23 -7.84 -8.97
CA SER A 210 -2.38 -6.93 -7.83
C SER A 210 -3.77 -7.07 -7.18
N CYS A 211 -4.84 -7.23 -7.98
CA CYS A 211 -6.19 -7.49 -7.44
C CYS A 211 -6.21 -8.75 -6.56
N VAL A 212 -5.53 -9.82 -6.98
CA VAL A 212 -5.44 -11.06 -6.17
C VAL A 212 -4.75 -10.79 -4.84
N LEU A 213 -3.64 -10.05 -4.82
CA LEU A 213 -2.93 -9.70 -3.58
C LEU A 213 -3.80 -8.87 -2.63
N LEU A 214 -4.60 -7.95 -3.18
CA LEU A 214 -5.53 -7.12 -2.40
C LEU A 214 -6.71 -7.93 -1.85
N VAL A 215 -7.25 -8.88 -2.63
CA VAL A 215 -8.30 -9.80 -2.18
C VAL A 215 -7.79 -10.67 -1.03
N VAL A 216 -6.56 -11.18 -1.10
CA VAL A 216 -5.93 -11.91 0.02
C VAL A 216 -5.81 -11.01 1.25
N SER A 217 -5.35 -9.76 1.07
CA SER A 217 -5.27 -8.77 2.14
C SER A 217 -6.64 -8.50 2.79
N PHE A 218 -7.68 -8.41 1.97
CA PHE A 218 -9.06 -8.23 2.41
C PHE A 218 -9.57 -9.45 3.21
N ALA A 219 -9.34 -10.67 2.71
CA ALA A 219 -9.73 -11.89 3.41
C ALA A 219 -9.08 -12.01 4.79
N LEU A 220 -7.79 -11.70 4.92
CA LEU A 220 -7.08 -11.67 6.19
C LEU A 220 -7.65 -10.66 7.20
N MET A 221 -8.31 -9.59 6.71
CA MET A 221 -9.00 -8.64 7.59
C MET A 221 -10.33 -9.18 8.13
N PHE A 222 -11.00 -10.08 7.39
CA PHE A 222 -12.23 -10.74 7.82
C PHE A 222 -11.99 -11.79 8.90
N GLU A 223 -11.03 -12.68 8.68
CA GLU A 223 -10.66 -13.73 9.63
C GLU A 223 -10.37 -13.17 11.03
N LYS A 224 -9.71 -12.03 11.08
CA LYS A 224 -9.44 -11.30 12.31
C LYS A 224 -10.73 -10.90 13.07
N ARG A 225 -11.78 -10.58 12.35
CA ARG A 225 -13.02 -10.04 12.92
C ARG A 225 -13.91 -11.13 13.53
N GLU A 226 -13.96 -12.27 12.89
CA GLU A 226 -14.71 -13.42 13.43
C GLU A 226 -14.09 -13.87 14.76
N LEU A 227 -12.77 -13.98 14.84
CA LEU A 227 -12.05 -14.29 16.07
C LEU A 227 -12.24 -13.26 17.21
N GLU A 228 -12.36 -11.96 16.86
CA GLU A 228 -12.64 -10.90 17.86
C GLU A 228 -14.10 -10.93 18.34
N GLN A 229 -15.04 -11.39 17.53
CA GLN A 229 -16.45 -11.55 17.92
C GLN A 229 -16.67 -12.77 18.78
N GLU A 230 -16.07 -13.91 18.44
CA GLU A 230 -16.12 -15.14 19.23
C GLU A 230 -15.54 -14.93 20.64
N SER A 231 -14.40 -14.24 20.74
CA SER A 231 -13.74 -13.91 22.01
C SER A 231 -14.52 -12.93 22.92
N LYS A 232 -15.54 -12.28 22.42
CA LYS A 232 -16.42 -11.37 23.21
C LYS A 232 -17.72 -12.03 23.65
N THR A 233 -18.05 -13.17 23.06
CA THR A 233 -19.25 -13.95 23.36
C THR A 233 -18.97 -15.10 24.37
N GLU A 234 -17.71 -15.42 24.62
CA GLU A 234 -17.24 -16.26 25.72
C GLU A 234 -16.84 -15.40 26.96
#